data_8e415ecfc8f45ce6ebcd9798a4ca0ee8
#
_entry.id   8e415ecfc8f45ce6ebcd9798a4ca0ee8
#
_cell.length_a   1.000
_cell.length_b   1.000
_cell.length_c   1.000
_cell.angle_alpha   90.00
_cell.angle_beta   90.00
_cell.angle_gamma   90.00
#
_symmetry.space_group_name_H-M   'P 1'
#
loop_
_entity.id
_entity.type
_entity.pdbx_description
1 polymer ?
#
loop_
_entity_poly.entity_id
_entity_poly.type
_entity_poly.pdbx_seq_one_letter_code
_entity_poly.pdbx_strand_id
1 'polypeptide(L)'
;MEPTFLRLSTFTFPRALPTLRRSMKALVIVMPKKSVLDPQGVAVRDAIHHHGLPAARSVRVGKFIEIELDGTPTEAALHEVCRDLLSNPVIEDYELRVEG
;
A
#
# COMPACT_ATOMS: atom_id res chain seq x y z
N MET A 1 -2.48 -5.83 -18.78
CA MET A 1 -2.19 -5.42 -18.64
C MET A 1 -1.33 -5.19 -18.30
N GLU A 2 -0.91 -4.84 -18.36
CA GLU A 2 -0.09 -4.46 -18.20
C GLU A 2 0.44 -3.83 -17.92
N PRO A 3 0.65 -3.85 -17.47
CA PRO A 3 1.27 -3.12 -17.12
C PRO A 3 1.84 -2.27 -17.53
N THR A 4 1.50 -1.97 -18.08
CA THR A 4 1.98 -1.04 -18.77
C THR A 4 2.50 -0.05 -17.98
N PHE A 5 1.82 0.45 -17.16
CA PHE A 5 2.34 1.48 -16.52
C PHE A 5 3.57 1.10 -15.87
N LEU A 6 3.76 -0.03 -15.62
CA LEU A 6 4.91 -0.33 -15.06
C LEU A 6 6.01 -0.12 -15.86
N ARG A 7 5.91 -0.37 -16.99
CA ARG A 7 6.97 -0.26 -17.75
C ARG A 7 7.36 1.01 -17.88
N LEU A 8 6.57 1.80 -17.96
CA LEU A 8 6.96 3.00 -18.25
C LEU A 8 7.82 3.46 -17.27
N SER A 9 7.59 3.15 -16.18
CA SER A 9 8.39 3.72 -15.29
C SER A 9 9.74 3.32 -15.51
N THR A 10 9.89 2.33 -16.09
CA THR A 10 11.18 2.01 -16.18
C THR A 10 11.90 2.78 -17.04
N PHE A 11 11.44 3.26 -17.77
CA PHE A 11 12.21 3.87 -18.63
C PHE A 11 12.78 4.95 -18.21
N THR A 12 12.77 5.23 -17.56
CA THR A 12 13.30 6.10 -17.24
C THR A 12 14.43 6.28 -16.95
N PHE A 13 14.99 6.29 -16.98
CA PHE A 13 15.89 6.59 -16.78
C PHE A 13 16.84 6.47 -16.43
N PRO A 14 17.21 6.59 -16.55
CA PRO A 14 18.28 6.38 -16.40
C PRO A 14 18.84 6.88 -15.41
N ARG A 15 18.82 7.19 -14.98
CA ARG A 15 19.21 7.62 -14.14
C ARG A 15 20.01 7.11 -13.55
N ALA A 16 20.30 6.86 -13.48
CA ALA A 16 20.94 6.30 -13.01
C ALA A 16 21.89 6.67 -12.37
N LEU A 17 22.22 7.01 -12.09
CA LEU A 17 23.08 7.37 -11.59
C LEU A 17 23.47 7.16 -10.57
N PRO A 18 23.74 7.20 -10.15
CA PRO A 18 24.34 7.04 -9.34
C PRO A 18 24.24 6.76 -8.21
N THR A 19 24.20 6.74 -7.91
CA THR A 19 23.98 6.38 -7.10
C THR A 19 24.72 5.94 -6.04
N LEU A 20 25.49 6.36 -5.70
CA LEU A 20 26.15 6.12 -4.60
C LEU A 20 25.35 6.32 -3.41
N ARG A 21 24.28 7.00 -3.59
CA ARG A 21 23.44 7.25 -2.52
C ARG A 21 22.68 6.03 -2.17
N ARG A 22 22.57 5.66 -0.95
CA ARG A 22 21.83 4.56 -0.55
C ARG A 22 20.40 4.93 -0.53
N SER A 23 19.53 4.11 -1.02
CA SER A 23 18.12 4.40 -1.00
C SER A 23 17.37 3.16 -0.51
N MET A 24 16.23 3.38 0.11
CA MET A 24 15.39 2.33 0.60
C MET A 24 13.98 2.60 0.16
N LYS A 25 13.16 1.58 0.17
CA LYS A 25 11.77 1.72 -0.19
C LYS A 25 10.95 1.09 0.94
N ALA A 26 10.01 1.83 1.45
CA ALA A 26 9.10 1.32 2.46
C ALA A 26 7.74 1.10 1.81
N LEU A 27 7.18 -0.09 2.01
CA LEU A 27 5.89 -0.44 1.44
C LEU A 27 4.94 -0.61 2.61
N VAL A 28 3.86 0.15 2.61
CA VAL A 28 2.91 0.13 3.72
C VAL A 28 1.55 -0.27 3.20
N ILE A 29 0.98 -1.31 3.77
CA ILE A 29 -0.35 -1.76 3.40
C ILE A 29 -1.24 -1.44 4.59
N VAL A 30 -2.28 -0.63 4.35
CA VAL A 30 -3.21 -0.22 5.40
C VAL A 30 -4.56 -0.81 5.09
N MET A 31 -5.11 -1.58 6.02
CA MET A 31 -6.39 -2.24 5.83
C MET A 31 -7.31 -1.94 6.99
N PRO A 32 -8.62 -1.82 6.74
CA PRO A 32 -9.55 -1.66 7.85
C PRO A 32 -9.62 -2.94 8.67
N LYS A 33 -9.81 -2.81 9.96
CA LYS A 33 -9.96 -3.98 10.83
C LYS A 33 -11.21 -4.72 10.45
N LYS A 34 -11.19 -6.03 10.64
CA LYS A 34 -12.34 -6.85 10.25
C LYS A 34 -13.60 -6.48 11.02
N SER A 35 -13.46 -5.98 12.21
CA SER A 35 -14.60 -5.64 13.03
C SER A 35 -15.22 -4.30 12.68
N VAL A 36 -14.63 -3.54 11.77
CA VAL A 36 -15.09 -2.22 11.43
C VAL A 36 -15.96 -2.27 10.19
N LEU A 37 -17.03 -1.51 10.17
CA LEU A 37 -17.86 -1.42 9.00
C LEU A 37 -17.09 -0.69 7.91
N ASP A 38 -17.05 -1.27 6.75
CA ASP A 38 -16.31 -0.73 5.60
C ASP A 38 -17.32 -0.48 4.48
N PRO A 39 -17.92 0.70 4.43
CA PRO A 39 -18.93 0.98 3.39
C PRO A 39 -18.39 0.82 1.98
N GLN A 40 -17.11 1.15 1.79
CA GLN A 40 -16.51 1.02 0.48
C GLN A 40 -16.39 -0.44 0.09
N GLY A 41 -15.96 -1.28 1.04
CA GLY A 41 -15.89 -2.71 0.79
C GLY A 41 -17.23 -3.34 0.51
N VAL A 42 -18.27 -2.87 1.20
CA VAL A 42 -19.62 -3.37 0.97
C VAL A 42 -20.08 -3.00 -0.45
N ALA A 43 -19.81 -1.77 -0.86
CA ALA A 43 -20.20 -1.34 -2.20
C ALA A 43 -19.50 -2.15 -3.28
N VAL A 44 -18.22 -2.45 -3.07
CA VAL A 44 -17.46 -3.26 -4.02
C VAL A 44 -18.01 -4.69 -4.04
N ARG A 45 -18.33 -5.23 -2.88
CA ARG A 45 -18.88 -6.58 -2.82
C ARG A 45 -20.19 -6.67 -3.60
N ASP A 46 -21.06 -5.66 -3.42
CA ASP A 46 -22.32 -5.67 -4.11
C ASP A 46 -22.13 -5.55 -5.62
N ALA A 47 -21.18 -4.75 -6.05
CA ALA A 47 -20.86 -4.62 -7.46
C ALA A 47 -20.35 -5.95 -8.03
N ILE A 48 -19.54 -6.68 -7.26
CA ILE A 48 -19.04 -7.97 -7.69
C ILE A 48 -20.20 -8.95 -7.83
N HIS A 49 -21.15 -8.93 -6.90
CA HIS A 49 -22.31 -9.80 -7.00
C HIS A 49 -23.13 -9.50 -8.25
N HIS A 50 -23.31 -8.22 -8.55
CA HIS A 50 -24.05 -7.85 -9.73
C HIS A 50 -23.30 -8.21 -11.02
N HIS A 51 -22.01 -8.30 -10.95
CA HIS A 51 -21.23 -8.66 -12.12
C HIS A 51 -21.21 -10.19 -12.34
N GLY A 52 -21.85 -10.93 -11.46
CA GLY A 52 -21.99 -12.35 -11.68
C GLY A 52 -21.14 -13.25 -10.78
N LEU A 53 -20.62 -12.73 -9.70
CA LEU A 53 -19.80 -13.53 -8.81
C LEU A 53 -20.36 -13.48 -7.40
N PRO A 54 -21.47 -14.17 -7.15
CA PRO A 54 -22.07 -14.11 -5.82
C PRO A 54 -21.25 -14.82 -4.75
N ALA A 55 -20.20 -15.52 -5.12
CA ALA A 55 -19.37 -16.21 -4.14
C ALA A 55 -18.52 -15.26 -3.31
N ALA A 56 -18.39 -14.00 -3.71
CA ALA A 56 -17.63 -13.04 -2.93
C ALA A 56 -18.40 -12.73 -1.65
N ARG A 57 -17.85 -13.14 -0.52
CA ARG A 57 -18.56 -12.99 0.75
C ARG A 57 -18.15 -11.73 1.48
N SER A 58 -16.93 -11.33 1.32
CA SER A 58 -16.39 -10.25 2.11
C SER A 58 -15.36 -9.50 1.28
N VAL A 59 -15.45 -8.19 1.28
CA VAL A 59 -14.52 -7.35 0.55
C VAL A 59 -14.11 -6.21 1.46
N ARG A 60 -12.81 -5.96 1.55
CA ARG A 60 -12.29 -4.84 2.29
C ARG A 60 -11.40 -4.03 1.37
N VAL A 61 -11.54 -2.72 1.42
CA VAL A 61 -10.76 -1.83 0.58
C VAL A 61 -9.73 -1.14 1.45
N GLY A 62 -8.48 -1.24 1.08
CA GLY A 62 -7.40 -0.62 1.83
C GLY A 62 -6.53 0.22 0.94
N LYS A 63 -5.34 0.58 1.44
CA LYS A 63 -4.41 1.41 0.71
C LYS A 63 -3.06 0.75 0.66
N PHE A 64 -2.34 1.00 -0.41
CA PHE A 64 -0.95 0.57 -0.53
C PHE A 64 -0.13 1.83 -0.74
N ILE A 65 0.82 2.08 0.14
CA ILE A 65 1.62 3.29 0.10
C ILE A 65 3.07 2.91 -0.10
N GLU A 66 3.70 3.51 -1.11
CA GLU A 66 5.10 3.25 -1.41
C GLU A 66 5.88 4.52 -1.11
N ILE A 67 6.91 4.41 -0.29
CA ILE A 67 7.70 5.55 0.11
C ILE A 67 9.13 5.29 -0.27
N GLU A 68 9.72 6.19 -1.05
CA GLU A 68 11.13 6.11 -1.37
C GLU A 68 11.88 6.98 -0.38
N LEU A 69 12.92 6.41 0.21
CA LEU A 69 13.64 7.09 1.27
C LEU A 69 15.11 7.21 0.92
N ASP A 70 15.69 8.32 1.32
CA ASP A 70 17.12 8.49 1.20
C ASP A 70 17.75 8.09 2.52
N GLY A 71 18.84 7.36 2.47
CA GLY A 71 19.52 6.92 3.67
C GLY A 71 18.87 5.70 4.28
N THR A 72 19.09 5.49 5.56
CA THR A 72 18.58 4.32 6.23
C THR A 72 17.89 4.74 7.52
N PRO A 73 16.66 5.17 7.43
CA PRO A 73 15.93 5.54 8.66
C PRO A 73 15.69 4.29 9.51
N THR A 74 15.47 4.49 10.78
CA THR A 74 15.26 3.37 11.68
C THR A 74 13.87 2.80 11.47
N GLU A 75 13.72 1.53 11.78
CA GLU A 75 12.42 0.93 11.69
C GLU A 75 11.45 1.56 12.67
N ALA A 76 11.94 1.98 13.83
CA ALA A 76 11.08 2.62 14.81
C ALA A 76 10.47 3.89 14.25
N ALA A 77 11.24 4.69 13.52
CA ALA A 77 10.72 5.90 12.92
C ALA A 77 9.68 5.58 11.85
N LEU A 78 9.92 4.54 11.07
CA LEU A 78 8.96 4.14 10.05
C LEU A 78 7.65 3.65 10.67
N HIS A 79 7.74 2.85 11.72
CA HIS A 79 6.54 2.39 12.39
C HIS A 79 5.77 3.53 13.02
N GLU A 80 6.47 4.52 13.54
CA GLU A 80 5.81 5.65 14.12
C GLU A 80 5.00 6.43 13.07
N VAL A 81 5.57 6.62 11.89
CA VAL A 81 4.87 7.28 10.81
C VAL A 81 3.66 6.46 10.35
N CYS A 82 3.82 5.14 10.25
CA CYS A 82 2.72 4.30 9.84
C CYS A 82 1.58 4.38 10.85
N ARG A 83 1.92 4.32 12.13
CA ARG A 83 0.91 4.31 13.16
C ARG A 83 0.24 5.67 13.32
N ASP A 84 1.03 6.73 13.31
CA ASP A 84 0.51 8.03 13.68
C ASP A 84 0.01 8.85 12.51
N LEU A 85 0.49 8.58 11.32
CA LEU A 85 0.15 9.39 10.17
C LEU A 85 -0.56 8.64 9.06
N LEU A 86 -0.10 7.44 8.73
CA LEU A 86 -0.58 6.75 7.55
C LEU A 86 -1.80 5.88 7.82
N SER A 87 -2.04 5.53 9.06
CA SER A 87 -3.17 4.70 9.39
C SER A 87 -3.89 5.28 10.59
N ASN A 88 -5.12 4.83 10.80
CA ASN A 88 -5.86 5.19 11.99
C ASN A 88 -5.92 3.93 12.85
N PRO A 89 -5.10 3.84 13.91
CA PRO A 89 -4.99 2.60 14.66
C PRO A 89 -6.25 2.14 15.35
N VAL A 90 -7.25 3.03 15.46
CA VAL A 90 -8.51 2.63 16.06
C VAL A 90 -9.30 1.73 15.12
N ILE A 91 -9.22 1.99 13.82
CA ILE A 91 -10.04 1.28 12.84
C ILE A 91 -9.23 0.58 11.76
N GLU A 92 -7.92 0.76 11.74
CA GLU A 92 -7.09 0.21 10.67
C GLU A 92 -5.88 -0.51 11.23
N ASP A 93 -5.41 -1.49 10.49
CA ASP A 93 -4.14 -2.15 10.75
C ASP A 93 -3.20 -1.82 9.60
N TYR A 94 -1.91 -1.90 9.85
CA TYR A 94 -0.96 -1.68 8.77
C TYR A 94 0.10 -2.77 8.78
N GLU A 95 0.72 -2.96 7.63
CA GLU A 95 1.84 -3.86 7.49
C GLU A 95 2.96 -3.07 6.83
N LEU A 96 4.15 -3.11 7.39
CA LEU A 96 5.30 -2.39 6.87
C LEU A 96 6.32 -3.37 6.34
N ARG A 97 6.80 -3.14 5.13
CA ARG A 97 7.91 -3.89 4.56
C ARG A 97 8.95 -2.90 4.11
N VAL A 98 10.20 -3.23 4.32
CA VAL A 98 11.30 -2.35 3.94
C VAL A 98 12.19 -3.11 2.97
N GLU A 99 12.48 -2.47 1.85
CA GLU A 99 13.34 -3.03 0.83
C GLU A 99 14.52 -2.09 0.63
N GLY A 100 15.71 -2.65 0.56
CA GLY A 100 16.89 -1.82 0.46
C GLY A 100 17.64 -1.86 -0.85
#